data_fc8f8b0e70e62f67ad437404b1663bfd
#
_entry.id   fc8f8b0e70e62f67ad437404b1663bfd
#
_cell.length_a   1.000
_cell.length_b   1.000
_cell.length_c   1.000
_cell.angle_alpha   90.00
_cell.angle_beta   90.00
_cell.angle_gamma   90.00
#
_symmetry.space_group_name_H-M   'P 1'
#
loop_
_entity.id
_entity.type
_entity.pdbx_description
1 polymer ?
#
loop_
_entity_poly.entity_id
_entity_poly.type
_entity_poly.pdbx_seq_one_letter_code
_entity_poly.pdbx_strand_id
1 'polypeptide(L)'
;MSDLLVLCAFLSFAVFLLTRQQYAAIAGWACIVANLWSELPAFLREDNFLYPVLALVSLPFLAITAESLLKKDPVVLQLSRTAAVATLIYVPFALIPLLRDGMVSVVVTLAFGLITALGHHPHLTAWDVIAENAFYNQIILGCTGIMAIAMMLGVVFGEKNLPLRQALPAFLLVVFPVFLLNLLRVAVVFIAVSDTWFASFPDPTGTGDANFFWAHNVIAEGLALLFLVVLVGGLVRIIPSLGVFARALVGVYRDRLRKLVAPAPDAR
;
A
#
# COMPACT_ATOMS: atom_id res chain seq x y z
N MET A 1 7.67 1.20 -18.57
CA MET A 1 7.41 2.64 -18.28
C MET A 1 7.22 2.88 -16.78
N SER A 2 6.56 1.96 -16.09
CA SER A 2 6.34 2.01 -14.63
C SER A 2 7.64 2.15 -13.82
N ASP A 3 8.66 1.33 -14.08
CA ASP A 3 9.91 1.35 -13.31
C ASP A 3 10.64 2.70 -13.36
N LEU A 4 10.59 3.38 -14.51
CA LEU A 4 11.18 4.71 -14.66
C LEU A 4 10.43 5.75 -13.81
N LEU A 5 9.11 5.72 -13.80
CA LEU A 5 8.30 6.62 -12.98
C LEU A 5 8.51 6.36 -11.47
N VAL A 6 8.61 5.10 -11.08
CA VAL A 6 8.94 4.69 -9.70
C VAL A 6 10.33 5.19 -9.30
N LEU A 7 11.33 5.05 -10.18
CA LEU A 7 12.67 5.56 -9.93
C LEU A 7 12.68 7.10 -9.85
N CYS A 8 11.97 7.79 -10.75
CA CYS A 8 11.84 9.25 -10.71
C CYS A 8 11.16 9.72 -9.42
N ALA A 9 10.11 9.03 -8.94
CA ALA A 9 9.48 9.33 -7.67
C ALA A 9 10.47 9.18 -6.50
N PHE A 10 11.21 8.06 -6.48
CA PHE A 10 12.23 7.79 -5.47
C PHE A 10 13.31 8.90 -5.44
N LEU A 11 13.90 9.23 -6.58
CA LEU A 11 14.93 10.28 -6.65
C LEU A 11 14.38 11.64 -6.24
N SER A 12 13.18 11.99 -6.69
CA SER A 12 12.51 13.25 -6.35
C SER A 12 12.26 13.37 -4.85
N PHE A 13 11.75 12.31 -4.20
CA PHE A 13 11.55 12.28 -2.76
C PHE A 13 12.85 12.24 -1.97
N ALA A 14 13.89 11.57 -2.47
CA ALA A 14 15.22 11.61 -1.86
C ALA A 14 15.79 13.05 -1.88
N VAL A 15 15.71 13.74 -3.02
CA VAL A 15 16.08 15.16 -3.12
C VAL A 15 15.26 16.02 -2.17
N PHE A 16 13.94 15.78 -2.07
CA PHE A 16 13.10 16.51 -1.10
C PHE A 16 13.54 16.32 0.35
N LEU A 17 13.88 15.11 0.77
CA LEU A 17 14.34 14.86 2.13
C LEU A 17 15.66 15.57 2.44
N LEU A 18 16.57 15.61 1.47
CA LEU A 18 17.89 16.25 1.62
C LEU A 18 17.81 17.79 1.57
N THR A 19 17.05 18.34 0.62
CA THR A 19 17.04 19.78 0.33
C THR A 19 15.84 20.53 0.92
N ARG A 20 14.78 19.82 1.29
CA ARG A 20 13.48 20.34 1.71
C ARG A 20 12.80 21.23 0.67
N GLN A 21 13.19 21.10 -0.59
CA GLN A 21 12.58 21.85 -1.69
C GLN A 21 11.21 21.28 -2.05
N GLN A 22 10.19 22.12 -1.98
CA GLN A 22 8.80 21.72 -2.27
C GLN A 22 8.61 21.23 -3.71
N TYR A 23 9.36 21.75 -4.68
CA TYR A 23 9.28 21.32 -6.08
C TYR A 23 9.69 19.85 -6.27
N ALA A 24 10.68 19.39 -5.51
CA ALA A 24 11.07 17.98 -5.52
C ALA A 24 9.96 17.08 -4.96
N ALA A 25 9.27 17.51 -3.89
CA ALA A 25 8.11 16.78 -3.39
C ALA A 25 6.95 16.75 -4.40
N ILE A 26 6.67 17.88 -5.09
CA ILE A 26 5.65 17.93 -6.14
C ILE A 26 5.99 16.98 -7.28
N ALA A 27 7.24 16.95 -7.73
CA ALA A 27 7.71 16.02 -8.76
C ALA A 27 7.54 14.56 -8.32
N GLY A 28 7.88 14.22 -7.07
CA GLY A 28 7.67 12.89 -6.50
C GLY A 28 6.20 12.46 -6.53
N TRP A 29 5.29 13.33 -6.07
CA TRP A 29 3.85 13.07 -6.13
C TRP A 29 3.32 12.95 -7.57
N ALA A 30 3.79 13.80 -8.48
CA ALA A 30 3.42 13.73 -9.89
C ALA A 30 3.85 12.40 -10.53
N CYS A 31 5.06 11.90 -10.21
CA CYS A 31 5.52 10.60 -10.67
C CYS A 31 4.69 9.44 -10.11
N ILE A 32 4.29 9.48 -8.82
CA ILE A 32 3.39 8.46 -8.24
C ILE A 32 2.05 8.45 -8.96
N VAL A 33 1.44 9.63 -9.16
CA VAL A 33 0.16 9.73 -9.87
C VAL A 33 0.29 9.28 -11.31
N ALA A 34 1.35 9.70 -12.03
CA ALA A 34 1.60 9.25 -13.39
C ALA A 34 1.79 7.74 -13.49
N ASN A 35 2.49 7.12 -12.50
CA ASN A 35 2.62 5.67 -12.44
C ASN A 35 1.26 4.97 -12.26
N LEU A 36 0.42 5.46 -11.35
CA LEU A 36 -0.93 4.91 -11.13
C LEU A 36 -1.76 4.97 -12.42
N TRP A 37 -1.68 6.07 -13.17
CA TRP A 37 -2.38 6.23 -14.45
C TRP A 37 -1.79 5.36 -15.56
N SER A 38 -0.48 5.09 -15.56
CA SER A 38 0.15 4.21 -16.55
C SER A 38 -0.26 2.74 -16.38
N GLU A 39 -0.62 2.33 -15.15
CA GLU A 39 -1.11 0.98 -14.84
C GLU A 39 -2.64 0.83 -14.99
N LEU A 40 -3.38 1.92 -15.19
CA LEU A 40 -4.84 1.90 -15.30
C LEU A 40 -5.39 0.90 -16.33
N PRO A 41 -4.78 0.72 -17.54
CA PRO A 41 -5.26 -0.28 -18.50
C PRO A 41 -5.09 -1.72 -18.00
N ALA A 42 -4.12 -2.01 -17.13
CA ALA A 42 -3.94 -3.33 -16.52
C ALA A 42 -5.02 -3.57 -15.46
N PHE A 43 -5.23 -2.61 -14.56
CA PHE A 43 -6.27 -2.72 -13.52
C PHE A 43 -7.69 -2.90 -14.09
N LEU A 44 -8.00 -2.24 -15.21
CA LEU A 44 -9.29 -2.39 -15.88
C LEU A 44 -9.46 -3.79 -16.51
N ARG A 45 -8.36 -4.46 -16.90
CA ARG A 45 -8.40 -5.84 -17.42
C ARG A 45 -8.53 -6.89 -16.34
N GLU A 46 -8.11 -6.56 -15.12
CA GLU A 46 -8.17 -7.45 -13.95
C GLU A 46 -9.48 -7.30 -13.16
N ASP A 47 -10.48 -6.58 -13.72
CA ASP A 47 -11.75 -6.25 -13.05
C ASP A 47 -11.59 -5.63 -11.66
N ASN A 48 -10.47 -4.93 -11.45
CA ASN A 48 -10.18 -4.27 -10.20
C ASN A 48 -10.75 -2.84 -10.21
N PHE A 49 -11.90 -2.65 -9.57
CA PHE A 49 -12.60 -1.36 -9.55
C PHE A 49 -11.98 -0.32 -8.60
N LEU A 50 -11.20 -0.76 -7.63
CA LEU A 50 -10.62 0.13 -6.62
C LEU A 50 -9.57 1.07 -7.24
N TYR A 51 -8.65 0.52 -8.03
CA TYR A 51 -7.55 1.32 -8.62
C TYR A 51 -8.01 2.37 -9.63
N PRO A 52 -8.98 2.12 -10.53
CA PRO A 52 -9.57 3.16 -11.36
C PRO A 52 -10.18 4.33 -10.56
N VAL A 53 -10.88 4.03 -9.45
CA VAL A 53 -11.41 5.07 -8.56
C VAL A 53 -10.28 5.86 -7.91
N LEU A 54 -9.23 5.18 -7.42
CA LEU A 54 -8.05 5.83 -6.86
C LEU A 54 -7.33 6.70 -7.90
N ALA A 55 -7.23 6.25 -9.16
CA ALA A 55 -6.65 7.04 -10.24
C ALA A 55 -7.44 8.35 -10.46
N LEU A 56 -8.77 8.30 -10.51
CA LEU A 56 -9.60 9.50 -10.65
C LEU A 56 -9.42 10.47 -9.47
N VAL A 57 -9.42 9.94 -8.23
CA VAL A 57 -9.24 10.75 -7.02
C VAL A 57 -7.80 11.30 -6.92
N SER A 58 -6.82 10.65 -7.54
CA SER A 58 -5.42 11.07 -7.48
C SER A 58 -5.17 12.43 -8.16
N LEU A 59 -5.96 12.82 -9.16
CA LEU A 59 -5.80 14.12 -9.83
C LEU A 59 -6.13 15.30 -8.92
N PRO A 60 -7.35 15.40 -8.32
CA PRO A 60 -7.63 16.44 -7.35
C PRO A 60 -6.71 16.36 -6.13
N PHE A 61 -6.32 15.17 -5.69
CA PHE A 61 -5.32 15.00 -4.65
C PHE A 61 -3.99 15.66 -5.03
N LEU A 62 -3.46 15.39 -6.23
CA LEU A 62 -2.21 15.98 -6.71
C LEU A 62 -2.30 17.51 -6.80
N ALA A 63 -3.40 18.04 -7.35
CA ALA A 63 -3.61 19.48 -7.48
C ALA A 63 -3.60 20.19 -6.12
N ILE A 64 -4.36 19.65 -5.14
CA ILE A 64 -4.43 20.21 -3.77
C ILE A 64 -3.07 20.08 -3.09
N THR A 65 -2.39 18.94 -3.25
CA THR A 65 -1.06 18.70 -2.67
C THR A 65 -0.03 19.66 -3.22
N ALA A 66 0.01 19.85 -4.54
CA ALA A 66 0.95 20.76 -5.20
C ALA A 66 0.71 22.21 -4.75
N GLU A 67 -0.56 22.67 -4.76
CA GLU A 67 -0.91 24.02 -4.27
C GLU A 67 -0.48 24.23 -2.81
N SER A 68 -0.74 23.24 -1.96
CA SER A 68 -0.41 23.31 -0.53
C SER A 68 1.10 23.29 -0.29
N LEU A 69 1.87 22.51 -1.08
CA LEU A 69 3.32 22.50 -1.04
C LEU A 69 3.92 23.84 -1.49
N LEU A 70 3.39 24.46 -2.55
CA LEU A 70 3.81 25.80 -2.97
C LEU A 70 3.59 26.83 -1.87
N LYS A 71 2.53 26.70 -1.07
CA LYS A 71 2.23 27.54 0.10
C LYS A 71 3.00 27.13 1.36
N LYS A 72 3.86 26.11 1.26
CA LYS A 72 4.66 25.54 2.37
C LYS A 72 3.81 25.09 3.55
N ASP A 73 2.60 24.56 3.29
CA ASP A 73 1.73 24.01 4.33
C ASP A 73 2.46 22.93 5.15
N PRO A 74 2.58 23.09 6.47
CA PRO A 74 3.36 22.18 7.30
C PRO A 74 2.78 20.76 7.34
N VAL A 75 1.46 20.61 7.21
CA VAL A 75 0.78 19.31 7.24
C VAL A 75 1.09 18.54 5.95
N VAL A 76 1.05 19.22 4.78
CA VAL A 76 1.34 18.59 3.49
C VAL A 76 2.84 18.34 3.31
N LEU A 77 3.70 19.18 3.90
CA LEU A 77 5.13 18.89 4.00
C LEU A 77 5.41 17.65 4.86
N GLN A 78 4.63 17.42 5.92
CA GLN A 78 4.73 16.19 6.71
C GLN A 78 4.23 14.98 5.92
N LEU A 79 3.11 15.09 5.21
CA LEU A 79 2.61 14.05 4.31
C LEU A 79 3.67 13.67 3.26
N SER A 80 4.33 14.67 2.66
CA SER A 80 5.39 14.41 1.67
C SER A 80 6.62 13.73 2.26
N ARG A 81 6.96 14.00 3.53
CA ARG A 81 8.00 13.23 4.24
C ARG A 81 7.58 11.79 4.48
N THR A 82 6.33 11.57 4.89
CA THR A 82 5.75 10.23 5.04
C THR A 82 5.88 9.43 3.74
N ALA A 83 5.45 10.02 2.62
CA ALA A 83 5.56 9.39 1.30
C ALA A 83 7.02 9.14 0.89
N ALA A 84 7.90 10.11 1.15
CA ALA A 84 9.31 9.98 0.83
C ALA A 84 9.98 8.83 1.60
N VAL A 85 9.72 8.71 2.89
CA VAL A 85 10.24 7.58 3.70
C VAL A 85 9.66 6.25 3.24
N ALA A 86 8.35 6.18 2.97
CA ALA A 86 7.71 4.98 2.43
C ALA A 86 8.35 4.56 1.10
N THR A 87 8.56 5.50 0.20
CA THR A 87 9.20 5.27 -1.10
C THR A 87 10.64 4.78 -0.94
N LEU A 88 11.43 5.38 -0.02
CA LEU A 88 12.80 4.95 0.27
C LEU A 88 12.88 3.52 0.82
N ILE A 89 11.87 3.06 1.54
CA ILE A 89 11.80 1.69 2.04
C ILE A 89 11.36 0.73 0.93
N TYR A 90 10.31 1.08 0.17
CA TYR A 90 9.69 0.18 -0.80
C TYR A 90 10.50 0.00 -2.10
N VAL A 91 11.00 1.11 -2.69
CA VAL A 91 11.57 1.11 -4.04
C VAL A 91 12.80 0.22 -4.20
N PRO A 92 13.71 0.09 -3.22
CA PRO A 92 14.80 -0.90 -3.31
C PRO A 92 14.30 -2.32 -3.54
N PHE A 93 13.21 -2.74 -2.88
CA PHE A 93 12.61 -4.06 -3.11
C PHE A 93 11.91 -4.15 -4.47
N ALA A 94 11.36 -3.06 -4.97
CA ALA A 94 10.71 -3.06 -6.29
C ALA A 94 11.71 -3.12 -7.44
N LEU A 95 12.87 -2.45 -7.33
CA LEU A 95 13.81 -2.28 -8.45
C LEU A 95 15.05 -3.18 -8.38
N ILE A 96 15.44 -3.67 -7.19
CA ILE A 96 16.63 -4.53 -7.05
C ILE A 96 16.19 -5.99 -7.01
N PRO A 97 16.46 -6.79 -8.06
CA PRO A 97 15.98 -8.18 -8.14
C PRO A 97 16.39 -9.01 -6.92
N LEU A 98 17.62 -8.87 -6.43
CA LEU A 98 18.12 -9.62 -5.26
C LEU A 98 17.25 -9.38 -4.00
N LEU A 99 16.81 -8.15 -3.74
CA LEU A 99 15.97 -7.82 -2.59
C LEU A 99 14.53 -8.30 -2.82
N ARG A 100 14.00 -8.09 -4.03
CA ARG A 100 12.67 -8.54 -4.41
C ARG A 100 12.53 -10.05 -4.30
N ASP A 101 13.42 -10.77 -4.99
CA ASP A 101 13.35 -12.22 -5.09
C ASP A 101 13.70 -12.88 -3.75
N GLY A 102 14.62 -12.28 -2.97
CA GLY A 102 14.89 -12.69 -1.59
C GLY A 102 13.66 -12.56 -0.68
N MET A 103 12.93 -11.44 -0.76
CA MET A 103 11.72 -11.24 0.03
C MET A 103 10.59 -12.20 -0.40
N VAL A 104 10.41 -12.41 -1.70
CA VAL A 104 9.45 -13.38 -2.24
C VAL A 104 9.80 -14.79 -1.77
N SER A 105 11.08 -15.21 -1.87
CA SER A 105 11.55 -16.51 -1.42
C SER A 105 11.26 -16.77 0.06
N VAL A 106 11.46 -15.77 0.93
CA VAL A 106 11.13 -15.87 2.36
C VAL A 106 9.63 -16.14 2.54
N VAL A 107 8.77 -15.38 1.86
CA VAL A 107 7.32 -15.55 1.96
C VAL A 107 6.87 -16.90 1.41
N VAL A 108 7.41 -17.32 0.26
CA VAL A 108 7.12 -18.66 -0.32
C VAL A 108 7.48 -19.77 0.66
N THR A 109 8.69 -19.73 1.22
CA THR A 109 9.17 -20.76 2.17
C THR A 109 8.28 -20.84 3.41
N LEU A 110 7.96 -19.70 4.00
CA LEU A 110 7.14 -19.64 5.21
C LEU A 110 5.68 -19.99 4.94
N ALA A 111 5.11 -19.53 3.82
CA ALA A 111 3.75 -19.88 3.42
C ALA A 111 3.62 -21.36 3.10
N PHE A 112 4.57 -21.92 2.36
CA PHE A 112 4.63 -23.36 2.10
C PHE A 112 4.66 -24.18 3.39
N GLY A 113 5.54 -23.80 4.33
CA GLY A 113 5.63 -24.47 5.65
C GLY A 113 4.33 -24.35 6.46
N LEU A 114 3.70 -23.18 6.43
CA LEU A 114 2.43 -22.92 7.12
C LEU A 114 1.28 -23.74 6.52
N ILE A 115 1.15 -23.78 5.19
CA ILE A 115 0.14 -24.58 4.47
C ILE A 115 0.32 -26.05 4.78
N THR A 116 1.57 -26.55 4.76
CA THR A 116 1.88 -27.93 5.12
C THR A 116 1.53 -28.24 6.60
N ALA A 117 1.84 -27.33 7.51
CA ALA A 117 1.51 -27.47 8.94
C ALA A 117 0.00 -27.50 9.21
N LEU A 118 -0.79 -26.89 8.32
CA LEU A 118 -2.26 -26.91 8.36
C LEU A 118 -2.88 -28.18 7.74
N GLY A 119 -2.07 -29.15 7.31
CA GLY A 119 -2.50 -30.46 6.85
C GLY A 119 -2.67 -30.59 5.33
N HIS A 120 -2.25 -29.59 4.57
CA HIS A 120 -2.23 -29.62 3.10
C HIS A 120 -0.94 -30.21 2.54
N HIS A 121 -0.93 -30.57 1.27
CA HIS A 121 0.21 -31.18 0.58
C HIS A 121 0.65 -30.35 -0.64
N PRO A 122 1.04 -29.08 -0.42
CA PRO A 122 1.48 -28.22 -1.52
C PRO A 122 2.79 -28.73 -2.13
N HIS A 123 3.04 -28.37 -3.38
CA HIS A 123 4.32 -28.59 -4.04
C HIS A 123 4.75 -27.30 -4.78
N LEU A 124 6.04 -27.14 -5.01
CA LEU A 124 6.56 -26.02 -5.77
C LEU A 124 6.66 -26.41 -7.25
N THR A 125 6.02 -25.65 -8.13
CA THR A 125 6.15 -25.79 -9.60
C THR A 125 7.19 -24.84 -10.17
N ALA A 126 7.46 -23.73 -9.46
CA ALA A 126 8.57 -22.82 -9.67
C ALA A 126 9.03 -22.29 -8.30
N TRP A 127 10.14 -21.54 -8.27
CA TRP A 127 10.70 -20.99 -7.02
C TRP A 127 9.74 -20.05 -6.28
N ASP A 128 8.81 -19.45 -7.01
CA ASP A 128 7.81 -18.47 -6.54
C ASP A 128 6.36 -18.96 -6.69
N VAL A 129 6.13 -20.22 -7.09
CA VAL A 129 4.79 -20.78 -7.34
C VAL A 129 4.52 -21.97 -6.45
N ILE A 130 3.53 -21.82 -5.57
CA ILE A 130 2.98 -22.88 -4.73
C ILE A 130 1.74 -23.44 -5.43
N ALA A 131 1.66 -24.77 -5.55
CA ALA A 131 0.54 -25.45 -6.20
C ALA A 131 0.00 -26.59 -5.34
N GLU A 132 -1.32 -26.82 -5.42
CA GLU A 132 -2.02 -27.97 -4.88
C GLU A 132 -3.31 -28.17 -5.68
N ASN A 133 -3.66 -29.42 -5.94
CA ASN A 133 -4.77 -29.78 -6.82
C ASN A 133 -4.61 -29.14 -8.21
N ALA A 134 -5.61 -28.38 -8.67
CA ALA A 134 -5.57 -27.62 -9.92
C ALA A 134 -5.23 -26.13 -9.72
N PHE A 135 -4.91 -25.71 -8.50
CA PHE A 135 -4.63 -24.31 -8.16
C PHE A 135 -3.13 -24.03 -8.13
N TYR A 136 -2.74 -22.94 -8.79
CA TYR A 136 -1.38 -22.42 -8.87
C TYR A 136 -1.36 -20.98 -8.34
N ASN A 137 -0.61 -20.72 -7.29
CA ASN A 137 -0.50 -19.40 -6.71
C ASN A 137 0.93 -18.86 -6.86
N GLN A 138 1.11 -17.92 -7.75
CA GLN A 138 2.37 -17.21 -7.89
C GLN A 138 2.50 -16.11 -6.84
N ILE A 139 3.53 -16.17 -6.03
CA ILE A 139 3.85 -15.19 -5.01
C ILE A 139 4.72 -14.10 -5.63
N ILE A 140 4.18 -12.90 -5.74
CA ILE A 140 4.88 -11.72 -6.25
C ILE A 140 5.21 -10.75 -5.10
N LEU A 141 5.97 -9.69 -5.37
CA LEU A 141 6.32 -8.68 -4.35
C LEU A 141 5.08 -8.10 -3.63
N GLY A 142 3.97 -7.90 -4.35
CA GLY A 142 2.69 -7.46 -3.77
C GLY A 142 2.13 -8.40 -2.71
N CYS A 143 2.47 -9.70 -2.78
CA CYS A 143 2.05 -10.72 -1.82
C CYS A 143 2.94 -10.78 -0.56
N THR A 144 3.98 -9.93 -0.43
CA THR A 144 4.93 -10.00 0.69
C THR A 144 4.55 -9.10 1.86
N GLY A 145 3.60 -8.18 1.68
CA GLY A 145 3.23 -7.17 2.68
C GLY A 145 4.21 -6.00 2.80
N ILE A 146 5.33 -5.99 2.04
CA ILE A 146 6.37 -4.94 2.13
C ILE A 146 5.82 -3.55 1.80
N MET A 147 4.83 -3.44 0.89
CA MET A 147 4.19 -2.17 0.57
C MET A 147 3.44 -1.59 1.79
N ALA A 148 2.66 -2.41 2.48
CA ALA A 148 1.94 -1.98 3.68
C ALA A 148 2.92 -1.62 4.81
N ILE A 149 3.98 -2.42 5.02
CA ILE A 149 5.05 -2.13 5.97
C ILE A 149 5.70 -0.79 5.63
N ALA A 150 6.09 -0.56 4.38
CA ALA A 150 6.74 0.67 3.94
C ALA A 150 5.85 1.90 4.14
N MET A 151 4.57 1.81 3.79
CA MET A 151 3.61 2.90 4.00
C MET A 151 3.45 3.23 5.49
N MET A 152 3.28 2.22 6.35
CA MET A 152 3.10 2.43 7.78
C MET A 152 4.37 2.93 8.47
N LEU A 153 5.54 2.42 8.08
CA LEU A 153 6.84 2.95 8.55
C LEU A 153 7.07 4.37 8.03
N GLY A 154 6.61 4.70 6.82
CA GLY A 154 6.59 6.06 6.31
C GLY A 154 5.81 7.01 7.22
N VAL A 155 4.63 6.59 7.71
CA VAL A 155 3.83 7.36 8.67
C VAL A 155 4.59 7.55 9.98
N VAL A 156 5.22 6.51 10.50
CA VAL A 156 6.00 6.55 11.75
C VAL A 156 7.22 7.45 11.62
N PHE A 157 8.08 7.21 10.63
CA PHE A 157 9.37 7.90 10.48
C PHE A 157 9.28 9.22 9.70
N GLY A 158 8.12 9.53 9.08
CA GLY A 158 7.80 10.85 8.58
C GLY A 158 7.57 11.90 9.69
N GLU A 159 7.33 11.44 10.92
CA GLU A 159 7.21 12.29 12.10
C GLU A 159 8.55 12.92 12.47
N LYS A 160 8.53 14.22 12.81
CA LYS A 160 9.75 14.93 13.23
C LYS A 160 10.09 14.61 14.67
N ASN A 161 11.37 14.42 14.94
CA ASN A 161 11.92 14.29 16.30
C ASN A 161 11.28 13.13 17.09
N LEU A 162 10.97 12.01 16.41
CA LEU A 162 10.43 10.83 17.06
C LEU A 162 11.46 10.23 18.03
N PRO A 163 11.20 10.18 19.34
CA PRO A 163 12.14 9.60 20.31
C PRO A 163 12.19 8.08 20.13
N LEU A 164 13.38 7.49 20.35
CA LEU A 164 13.62 6.06 20.18
C LEU A 164 12.65 5.18 21.00
N ARG A 165 12.22 5.64 22.16
CA ARG A 165 11.23 4.98 23.03
C ARG A 165 9.85 4.83 22.37
N GLN A 166 9.52 5.66 21.36
CA GLN A 166 8.30 5.54 20.57
C GLN A 166 8.59 4.89 19.22
N ALA A 167 9.73 5.18 18.61
CA ALA A 167 10.12 4.64 17.32
C ALA A 167 10.24 3.12 17.33
N LEU A 168 10.90 2.54 18.34
CA LEU A 168 11.12 1.09 18.43
C LEU A 168 9.81 0.30 18.61
N PRO A 169 8.94 0.59 19.58
CA PRO A 169 7.67 -0.14 19.69
C PRO A 169 6.75 0.09 18.47
N ALA A 170 6.76 1.28 17.85
CA ALA A 170 6.00 1.52 16.62
C ALA A 170 6.56 0.68 15.45
N PHE A 171 7.86 0.60 15.29
CA PHE A 171 8.51 -0.26 14.30
C PHE A 171 8.12 -1.72 14.49
N LEU A 172 8.23 -2.24 15.73
CA LEU A 172 7.88 -3.62 16.06
C LEU A 172 6.38 -3.89 15.83
N LEU A 173 5.51 -2.95 16.20
CA LEU A 173 4.07 -3.04 15.99
C LEU A 173 3.71 -3.06 14.51
N VAL A 174 4.46 -2.39 13.65
CA VAL A 174 4.21 -2.40 12.19
C VAL A 174 4.77 -3.66 11.56
N VAL A 175 6.06 -3.93 11.72
CA VAL A 175 6.76 -4.95 10.92
C VAL A 175 6.25 -6.36 11.23
N PHE A 176 6.24 -6.75 12.50
CA PHE A 176 5.90 -8.13 12.86
C PHE A 176 4.43 -8.47 12.61
N PRO A 177 3.44 -7.70 13.08
CA PRO A 177 2.04 -8.06 12.85
C PRO A 177 1.65 -7.98 11.37
N VAL A 178 2.12 -6.97 10.62
CA VAL A 178 1.81 -6.85 9.18
C VAL A 178 2.40 -8.03 8.42
N PHE A 179 3.67 -8.39 8.68
CA PHE A 179 4.30 -9.53 8.02
C PHE A 179 3.59 -10.86 8.36
N LEU A 180 3.33 -11.10 9.65
CA LEU A 180 2.68 -12.33 10.11
C LEU A 180 1.27 -12.48 9.56
N LEU A 181 0.47 -11.42 9.62
CA LEU A 181 -0.90 -11.44 9.09
C LEU A 181 -0.94 -11.55 7.57
N ASN A 182 0.02 -10.94 6.87
CA ASN A 182 0.14 -11.14 5.44
C ASN A 182 0.51 -12.58 5.09
N LEU A 183 1.41 -13.21 5.85
CA LEU A 183 1.76 -14.61 5.69
C LEU A 183 0.53 -15.52 5.91
N LEU A 184 -0.22 -15.28 6.98
CA LEU A 184 -1.47 -15.99 7.27
C LEU A 184 -2.49 -15.77 6.14
N ARG A 185 -2.62 -14.53 5.63
CA ARG A 185 -3.47 -14.21 4.48
C ARG A 185 -3.11 -15.05 3.27
N VAL A 186 -1.83 -15.14 2.89
CA VAL A 186 -1.36 -15.95 1.76
C VAL A 186 -1.75 -17.41 1.93
N ALA A 187 -1.51 -17.98 3.12
CA ALA A 187 -1.84 -19.38 3.39
C ALA A 187 -3.35 -19.65 3.36
N VAL A 188 -4.15 -18.79 4.02
CA VAL A 188 -5.62 -18.94 4.08
C VAL A 188 -6.26 -18.78 2.70
N VAL A 189 -5.82 -17.79 1.91
CA VAL A 189 -6.31 -17.63 0.53
C VAL A 189 -5.97 -18.85 -0.32
N PHE A 190 -4.73 -19.35 -0.21
CA PHE A 190 -4.31 -20.55 -0.93
C PHE A 190 -5.20 -21.75 -0.61
N ILE A 191 -5.42 -22.04 0.68
CA ILE A 191 -6.25 -23.15 1.15
C ILE A 191 -7.71 -22.94 0.70
N ALA A 192 -8.27 -21.75 0.90
CA ALA A 192 -9.66 -21.45 0.54
C ALA A 192 -9.95 -21.68 -0.96
N VAL A 193 -8.98 -21.33 -1.82
CA VAL A 193 -9.11 -21.56 -3.27
C VAL A 193 -8.88 -23.03 -3.63
N SER A 194 -7.84 -23.66 -3.09
CA SER A 194 -7.54 -25.07 -3.34
C SER A 194 -8.67 -26.02 -2.92
N ASP A 195 -9.32 -25.72 -1.78
CA ASP A 195 -10.45 -26.49 -1.23
C ASP A 195 -11.81 -26.00 -1.72
N THR A 196 -11.84 -25.02 -2.61
CA THR A 196 -13.08 -24.47 -3.20
C THR A 196 -14.13 -24.02 -2.19
N TRP A 197 -13.73 -23.31 -1.11
CA TRP A 197 -14.63 -22.87 -0.03
C TRP A 197 -15.80 -22.00 -0.49
N PHE A 198 -15.65 -21.30 -1.61
CA PHE A 198 -16.65 -20.36 -2.16
C PHE A 198 -17.28 -20.84 -3.47
N ALA A 199 -17.21 -22.15 -3.80
CA ALA A 199 -17.72 -22.69 -5.06
C ALA A 199 -19.24 -22.44 -5.25
N SER A 200 -20.02 -22.32 -4.16
CA SER A 200 -21.45 -22.01 -4.22
C SER A 200 -21.79 -20.52 -4.22
N PHE A 201 -20.79 -19.65 -4.07
CA PHE A 201 -21.00 -18.21 -4.06
C PHE A 201 -21.14 -17.65 -5.50
N PRO A 202 -21.91 -16.55 -5.69
CA PRO A 202 -22.02 -15.93 -6.99
C PRO A 202 -20.66 -15.45 -7.50
N ASP A 203 -20.42 -15.59 -8.80
CA ASP A 203 -19.26 -15.01 -9.47
C ASP A 203 -19.62 -13.63 -10.06
N PRO A 204 -19.27 -12.53 -9.38
CA PRO A 204 -19.61 -11.19 -9.85
C PRO A 204 -18.72 -10.74 -11.02
N THR A 205 -17.60 -11.44 -11.28
CA THR A 205 -16.66 -11.10 -12.35
C THR A 205 -17.00 -11.82 -13.67
N GLY A 206 -17.75 -12.94 -13.59
CA GLY A 206 -18.05 -13.76 -14.75
C GLY A 206 -16.85 -14.52 -15.33
N THR A 207 -15.72 -14.54 -14.62
CA THR A 207 -14.48 -15.21 -15.06
C THR A 207 -14.45 -16.69 -14.73
N GLY A 208 -15.40 -17.18 -13.92
CA GLY A 208 -15.45 -18.55 -13.42
C GLY A 208 -14.60 -18.78 -12.17
N ASP A 209 -14.01 -17.74 -11.60
CA ASP A 209 -13.11 -17.83 -10.45
C ASP A 209 -13.71 -17.20 -9.17
N ALA A 210 -14.93 -17.62 -8.82
CA ALA A 210 -15.62 -17.17 -7.63
C ALA A 210 -14.78 -17.41 -6.36
N ASN A 211 -14.06 -18.53 -6.25
CA ASN A 211 -13.25 -18.87 -5.09
C ASN A 211 -12.15 -17.83 -4.84
N PHE A 212 -11.39 -17.47 -5.88
CA PHE A 212 -10.32 -16.48 -5.77
C PHE A 212 -10.90 -15.09 -5.45
N PHE A 213 -11.97 -14.69 -6.14
CA PHE A 213 -12.61 -13.41 -5.89
C PHE A 213 -13.04 -13.23 -4.43
N TRP A 214 -13.76 -14.20 -3.87
CA TRP A 214 -14.25 -14.10 -2.49
C TRP A 214 -13.13 -14.25 -1.46
N ALA A 215 -12.22 -15.21 -1.65
CA ALA A 215 -11.13 -15.43 -0.71
C ALA A 215 -10.15 -14.26 -0.69
N HIS A 216 -9.70 -13.78 -1.87
CA HIS A 216 -8.67 -12.78 -2.01
C HIS A 216 -9.22 -11.35 -1.94
N ASN A 217 -10.18 -11.00 -2.84
CA ASN A 217 -10.60 -9.60 -3.01
C ASN A 217 -11.61 -9.15 -1.94
N VAL A 218 -12.44 -10.06 -1.41
CA VAL A 218 -13.45 -9.66 -0.44
C VAL A 218 -12.97 -9.91 0.99
N ILE A 219 -12.67 -11.17 1.32
CA ILE A 219 -12.42 -11.54 2.72
C ILE A 219 -11.01 -11.12 3.13
N ALA A 220 -9.99 -11.48 2.36
CA ALA A 220 -8.62 -11.17 2.75
C ALA A 220 -8.32 -9.66 2.71
N GLU A 221 -8.81 -8.92 1.70
CA GLU A 221 -8.65 -7.46 1.67
C GLU A 221 -9.48 -6.76 2.74
N GLY A 222 -10.73 -7.20 2.98
CA GLY A 222 -11.57 -6.66 4.05
C GLY A 222 -10.95 -6.83 5.43
N LEU A 223 -10.42 -8.01 5.74
CA LEU A 223 -9.71 -8.28 6.99
C LEU A 223 -8.41 -7.48 7.11
N ALA A 224 -7.65 -7.34 5.99
CA ALA A 224 -6.44 -6.53 5.98
C ALA A 224 -6.75 -5.05 6.26
N LEU A 225 -7.85 -4.52 5.70
CA LEU A 225 -8.29 -3.15 5.98
C LEU A 225 -8.70 -2.96 7.44
N LEU A 226 -9.49 -3.90 8.00
CA LEU A 226 -9.87 -3.87 9.41
C LEU A 226 -8.65 -3.89 10.33
N PHE A 227 -7.70 -4.77 10.02
CA PHE A 227 -6.44 -4.86 10.76
C PHE A 227 -5.63 -3.56 10.66
N LEU A 228 -5.58 -2.95 9.49
CA LEU A 228 -4.88 -1.68 9.29
C LEU A 228 -5.47 -0.57 10.17
N VAL A 229 -6.80 -0.52 10.32
CA VAL A 229 -7.47 0.43 11.23
C VAL A 229 -7.06 0.19 12.69
N VAL A 230 -7.02 -1.06 13.13
CA VAL A 230 -6.56 -1.43 14.48
C VAL A 230 -5.09 -1.04 14.69
N LEU A 231 -4.25 -1.31 13.69
CA LEU A 231 -2.82 -0.96 13.71
C LEU A 231 -2.61 0.56 13.83
N VAL A 232 -3.34 1.35 13.04
CA VAL A 232 -3.32 2.84 13.13
C VAL A 232 -3.75 3.28 14.54
N GLY A 233 -4.79 2.67 15.11
CA GLY A 233 -5.21 2.93 16.49
C GLY A 233 -4.11 2.64 17.52
N GLY A 234 -3.36 1.55 17.34
CA GLY A 234 -2.17 1.22 18.14
C GLY A 234 -1.05 2.24 17.97
N LEU A 235 -0.75 2.63 16.73
CA LEU A 235 0.27 3.65 16.46
C LEU A 235 -0.07 5.01 17.06
N VAL A 236 -1.32 5.45 17.00
CA VAL A 236 -1.77 6.71 17.60
C VAL A 236 -1.65 6.68 19.15
N ARG A 237 -1.78 5.51 19.77
CA ARG A 237 -1.53 5.36 21.22
C ARG A 237 -0.06 5.49 21.58
N ILE A 238 0.85 4.97 20.73
CA ILE A 238 2.31 5.06 20.94
C ILE A 238 2.80 6.47 20.58
N ILE A 239 2.25 7.06 19.50
CA ILE A 239 2.66 8.35 18.92
C ILE A 239 1.39 9.22 18.76
N PRO A 240 0.95 9.92 19.83
CA PRO A 240 -0.29 10.70 19.79
C PRO A 240 -0.31 11.83 18.73
N SER A 241 0.86 12.35 18.35
CA SER A 241 1.00 13.36 17.29
C SER A 241 0.48 12.87 15.92
N LEU A 242 0.52 11.55 15.64
CA LEU A 242 -0.05 10.99 14.41
C LEU A 242 -1.58 11.20 14.34
N GLY A 243 -2.28 11.13 15.47
CA GLY A 243 -3.70 11.41 15.51
C GLY A 243 -4.03 12.90 15.26
N VAL A 244 -3.15 13.80 15.73
CA VAL A 244 -3.26 15.24 15.44
C VAL A 244 -2.99 15.49 13.96
N PHE A 245 -1.93 14.91 13.43
CA PHE A 245 -1.58 14.99 12.01
C PHE A 245 -2.71 14.49 11.10
N ALA A 246 -3.28 13.31 11.39
CA ALA A 246 -4.37 12.74 10.59
C ALA A 246 -5.60 13.67 10.54
N ARG A 247 -6.01 14.24 11.68
CA ARG A 247 -7.12 15.22 11.73
C ARG A 247 -6.81 16.49 10.94
N ALA A 248 -5.59 17.02 11.11
CA ALA A 248 -5.15 18.21 10.37
C ALA A 248 -5.13 17.97 8.86
N LEU A 249 -4.64 16.77 8.44
CA LEU A 249 -4.60 16.38 7.03
C LEU A 249 -6.00 16.33 6.41
N VAL A 250 -6.94 15.64 7.07
CA VAL A 250 -8.34 15.60 6.63
C VAL A 250 -8.92 17.02 6.55
N GLY A 251 -8.61 17.89 7.51
CA GLY A 251 -9.03 19.31 7.50
C GLY A 251 -8.55 20.03 6.26
N VAL A 252 -7.25 19.95 5.94
CA VAL A 252 -6.65 20.62 4.77
C VAL A 252 -7.35 20.20 3.47
N TYR A 253 -7.50 18.88 3.23
CA TYR A 253 -8.12 18.39 1.99
C TYR A 253 -9.61 18.72 1.93
N ARG A 254 -10.36 18.54 3.02
CA ARG A 254 -11.79 18.89 3.08
C ARG A 254 -12.03 20.36 2.76
N ASP A 255 -11.26 21.26 3.36
CA ASP A 255 -11.46 22.69 3.20
C ASP A 255 -11.07 23.18 1.79
N ARG A 256 -10.07 22.54 1.17
CA ARG A 256 -9.70 22.78 -0.23
C ARG A 256 -10.73 22.24 -1.20
N LEU A 257 -11.21 21.03 -1.01
CA LEU A 257 -12.28 20.46 -1.83
C LEU A 257 -13.54 21.30 -1.78
N ARG A 258 -13.94 21.79 -0.60
CA ARG A 258 -15.09 22.68 -0.46
C ARG A 258 -14.93 23.97 -1.28
N LYS A 259 -13.73 24.54 -1.35
CA LYS A 259 -13.45 25.73 -2.15
C LYS A 259 -13.50 25.47 -3.66
N LEU A 260 -13.15 24.26 -4.09
CA LEU A 260 -13.24 23.88 -5.51
C LEU A 260 -14.68 23.64 -5.98
N VAL A 261 -15.56 23.19 -5.05
CA VAL A 261 -16.97 22.86 -5.35
C VAL A 261 -17.89 24.05 -5.07
N ALA A 262 -17.48 25.01 -4.24
CA ALA A 262 -18.29 26.23 -3.98
C ALA A 262 -18.43 27.05 -5.26
N PRO A 263 -19.67 27.46 -5.64
CA PRO A 263 -19.86 28.35 -6.76
C PRO A 263 -19.08 29.65 -6.52
N ALA A 264 -18.48 30.22 -7.58
CA ALA A 264 -17.82 31.50 -7.52
C ALA A 264 -18.78 32.53 -6.88
N PRO A 265 -18.34 33.35 -5.92
CA PRO A 265 -19.18 34.43 -5.43
C PRO A 265 -19.57 35.28 -6.62
N ASP A 266 -20.89 35.45 -6.82
CA ASP A 266 -21.43 36.31 -7.86
C ASP A 266 -20.66 37.63 -7.86
N ALA A 267 -19.95 37.91 -8.95
CA ALA A 267 -19.33 39.21 -9.19
C ALA A 267 -20.47 40.22 -9.36
N ARG A 268 -20.89 40.84 -8.24
CA ARG A 268 -21.72 42.02 -8.24
C ARG A 268 -20.88 43.26 -8.36
#